data_fb88eaeef7f994fb28d7bcca7eef6c34
#
_entry.id   fb88eaeef7f994fb28d7bcca7eef6c34
#
_cell.length_a   1.000
_cell.length_b   1.000
_cell.length_c   1.000
_cell.angle_alpha   90.00
_cell.angle_beta   90.00
_cell.angle_gamma   90.00
#
_symmetry.space_group_name_H-M   'P 1'
#
loop_
_entity.id
_entity.type
_entity.pdbx_description
1 polymer ?
#
loop_
_entity_poly.entity_id
_entity_poly.type
_entity_poly.pdbx_seq_one_letter_code
_entity_poly.pdbx_strand_id
1 'polypeptide(L)'
;MKKLYFALLAITFTACAELTTIMETYDIDVPLTEYEVSSGLKEALRVGTDSAATRLGAINGYYGDELVKIMLPEEASIIVDNISKIPGGNKLVEDVVMRINRAAEDAAKEAGPVFWGAIKNMTITDAFNILNGGEKAATDYLHKQTYDELFKLYNPKIQTSLDKEIVAGISTNESWESLTGKWNTIAESPIGKFADLEAVKTDLDAYLTEKALDGLFMKIAQQEKLIREDPVARVNDILKRVFGS
;
A
#
# COMPACT_ATOMS: atom_id res chain seq x y z
N MET A 1 -27.11 11.10 72.33
CA MET A 1 -27.59 10.31 71.18
C MET A 1 -27.21 11.05 69.91
N LYS A 2 -25.90 11.16 69.54
CA LYS A 2 -25.41 11.85 68.31
C LYS A 2 -24.07 11.26 67.80
N LYS A 3 -23.76 10.00 68.03
CA LYS A 3 -22.46 9.41 67.60
C LYS A 3 -22.61 8.08 66.83
N LEU A 4 -23.76 7.76 66.23
CA LEU A 4 -23.95 6.45 65.57
C LEU A 4 -24.26 6.50 64.07
N TYR A 5 -24.13 7.66 63.41
CA TYR A 5 -24.48 7.77 61.96
C TYR A 5 -23.27 8.05 61.06
N PHE A 6 -22.04 7.93 61.54
CA PHE A 6 -20.84 8.23 60.72
C PHE A 6 -20.08 6.98 60.26
N ALA A 7 -20.51 5.78 60.59
CA ALA A 7 -19.81 4.54 60.27
C ALA A 7 -20.38 3.77 59.07
N LEU A 8 -21.44 4.25 58.39
CA LEU A 8 -22.11 3.50 57.36
C LEU A 8 -21.94 4.05 55.94
N LEU A 9 -21.03 5.03 55.69
CA LEU A 9 -20.83 5.64 54.39
C LEU A 9 -19.46 5.31 53.75
N ALA A 10 -18.67 4.44 54.35
CA ALA A 10 -17.31 4.13 53.88
C ALA A 10 -17.18 2.76 53.14
N ILE A 11 -18.27 1.99 52.97
CA ILE A 11 -18.17 0.61 52.45
C ILE A 11 -18.50 0.49 50.95
N THR A 12 -18.92 1.57 50.24
CA THR A 12 -19.38 1.46 48.87
C THR A 12 -18.35 1.79 47.78
N PHE A 13 -17.11 2.13 48.12
CA PHE A 13 -16.07 2.47 47.12
C PHE A 13 -15.02 1.39 46.85
N THR A 14 -15.00 0.30 47.62
CA THR A 14 -14.00 -0.77 47.44
C THR A 14 -14.45 -1.90 46.50
N ALA A 15 -15.76 -2.01 46.20
CA ALA A 15 -16.28 -3.13 45.40
C ALA A 15 -15.88 -3.10 43.92
N CYS A 16 -15.60 -1.95 43.31
CA CYS A 16 -15.20 -1.90 41.89
C CYS A 16 -13.72 -2.23 41.67
N ALA A 17 -12.85 -1.95 42.65
CA ALA A 17 -11.42 -2.28 42.54
C ALA A 17 -11.16 -3.78 42.78
N GLU A 18 -11.95 -4.44 43.63
CA GLU A 18 -11.83 -5.87 43.85
C GLU A 18 -12.36 -6.71 42.68
N LEU A 19 -13.36 -6.20 41.93
CA LEU A 19 -13.91 -6.89 40.76
C LEU A 19 -12.89 -6.94 39.61
N THR A 20 -12.17 -5.83 39.36
CA THR A 20 -11.10 -5.79 38.36
C THR A 20 -9.94 -6.70 38.75
N THR A 21 -9.55 -6.74 40.02
CA THR A 21 -8.46 -7.61 40.50
C THR A 21 -8.84 -9.10 40.42
N ILE A 22 -10.11 -9.45 40.62
CA ILE A 22 -10.61 -10.82 40.51
C ILE A 22 -10.67 -11.23 39.02
N MET A 23 -11.04 -10.34 38.11
CA MET A 23 -11.03 -10.63 36.67
C MET A 23 -9.60 -10.82 36.12
N GLU A 24 -8.62 -10.07 36.62
CA GLU A 24 -7.21 -10.24 36.25
C GLU A 24 -6.58 -11.53 36.84
N THR A 25 -7.11 -12.05 37.98
CA THR A 25 -6.54 -13.21 38.67
C THR A 25 -7.12 -14.54 38.17
N TYR A 26 -8.29 -14.52 37.54
CA TYR A 26 -8.96 -15.71 37.00
C TYR A 26 -8.99 -15.65 35.48
N ASP A 27 -7.99 -15.49 34.77
CA ASP A 27 -7.88 -15.58 33.29
C ASP A 27 -9.20 -16.12 32.63
N ILE A 28 -10.30 -15.37 32.85
CA ILE A 28 -11.62 -15.73 32.32
C ILE A 28 -11.54 -15.37 30.83
N ASP A 29 -11.34 -16.38 30.02
CA ASP A 29 -11.38 -16.26 28.56
C ASP A 29 -12.81 -15.88 28.15
N VAL A 30 -13.09 -14.56 28.18
CA VAL A 30 -14.37 -13.99 27.73
C VAL A 30 -14.36 -14.02 26.22
N PRO A 31 -15.25 -14.77 25.56
CA PRO A 31 -15.32 -14.80 24.10
C PRO A 31 -15.45 -13.41 23.52
N LEU A 32 -14.69 -13.15 22.44
CA LEU A 32 -14.75 -11.89 21.73
C LEU A 32 -16.15 -11.68 21.14
N THR A 33 -16.68 -10.48 21.32
CA THR A 33 -17.90 -10.06 20.65
C THR A 33 -17.62 -9.80 19.16
N GLU A 34 -18.65 -9.90 18.29
CA GLU A 34 -18.51 -9.56 16.87
C GLU A 34 -17.98 -8.13 16.65
N TYR A 35 -18.36 -7.21 17.53
CA TYR A 35 -17.86 -5.83 17.49
C TYR A 35 -16.35 -5.77 17.82
N GLU A 36 -15.87 -6.48 18.82
CA GLU A 36 -14.44 -6.53 19.18
C GLU A 36 -13.62 -7.17 18.05
N VAL A 37 -14.10 -8.25 17.45
CA VAL A 37 -13.46 -8.91 16.31
C VAL A 37 -13.37 -7.94 15.13
N SER A 38 -14.47 -7.27 14.76
CA SER A 38 -14.49 -6.29 13.69
C SER A 38 -13.56 -5.11 13.96
N SER A 39 -13.54 -4.60 15.19
CA SER A 39 -12.68 -3.49 15.61
C SER A 39 -11.20 -3.90 15.58
N GLY A 40 -10.89 -5.11 16.02
CA GLY A 40 -9.54 -5.66 15.96
C GLY A 40 -9.03 -5.80 14.53
N LEU A 41 -9.87 -6.31 13.63
CA LEU A 41 -9.50 -6.41 12.23
C LEU A 41 -9.27 -5.03 11.59
N LYS A 42 -10.17 -4.04 11.85
CA LYS A 42 -9.98 -2.67 11.35
C LYS A 42 -8.66 -2.07 11.84
N GLU A 43 -8.31 -2.31 13.08
CA GLU A 43 -7.02 -1.86 13.64
C GLU A 43 -5.83 -2.58 13.00
N ALA A 44 -5.93 -3.90 12.74
CA ALA A 44 -4.93 -4.66 12.01
C ALA A 44 -4.68 -4.07 10.62
N LEU A 45 -5.76 -3.79 9.89
CA LEU A 45 -5.70 -3.19 8.56
C LEU A 45 -5.09 -1.79 8.59
N ARG A 46 -5.45 -0.96 9.58
CA ARG A 46 -4.87 0.36 9.78
C ARG A 46 -3.35 0.26 9.98
N VAL A 47 -2.91 -0.58 10.92
CA VAL A 47 -1.48 -0.79 11.20
C VAL A 47 -0.74 -1.31 9.97
N GLY A 48 -1.33 -2.27 9.25
CA GLY A 48 -0.74 -2.87 8.06
C GLY A 48 -0.60 -1.88 6.92
N THR A 49 -1.66 -1.10 6.62
CA THR A 49 -1.64 -0.09 5.55
C THR A 49 -0.74 1.09 5.87
N ASP A 50 -0.74 1.58 7.12
CA ASP A 50 0.14 2.65 7.59
C ASP A 50 1.61 2.21 7.51
N SER A 51 1.92 0.97 7.91
CA SER A 51 3.27 0.41 7.81
C SER A 51 3.75 0.32 6.36
N ALA A 52 2.91 -0.19 5.45
CA ALA A 52 3.22 -0.30 4.03
C ALA A 52 3.43 1.09 3.40
N ALA A 53 2.50 2.02 3.61
CA ALA A 53 2.57 3.39 3.10
C ALA A 53 3.80 4.15 3.62
N THR A 54 4.11 4.02 4.92
CA THR A 54 5.28 4.65 5.55
C THR A 54 6.59 4.11 4.97
N ARG A 55 6.71 2.80 4.81
CA ARG A 55 7.91 2.17 4.22
C ARG A 55 8.12 2.60 2.78
N LEU A 56 7.07 2.54 1.97
CA LEU A 56 7.14 2.93 0.57
C LEU A 56 7.29 4.44 0.39
N GLY A 57 6.72 5.26 1.27
CA GLY A 57 6.87 6.72 1.27
C GLY A 57 8.22 7.23 1.77
N ALA A 58 9.06 6.37 2.34
CA ALA A 58 10.42 6.72 2.72
C ALA A 58 11.32 6.84 1.48
N ILE A 59 12.44 7.58 1.62
CA ILE A 59 13.49 7.63 0.58
C ILE A 59 14.03 6.21 0.36
N ASN A 60 14.07 5.76 -0.89
CA ASN A 60 14.41 4.40 -1.32
C ASN A 60 13.36 3.33 -0.94
N GLY A 61 12.14 3.74 -0.59
CA GLY A 61 11.05 2.81 -0.31
C GLY A 61 10.64 1.98 -1.54
N TYR A 62 10.62 2.61 -2.71
CA TYR A 62 10.49 1.92 -4.00
C TYR A 62 11.85 1.68 -4.64
N TYR A 63 12.67 2.71 -4.81
CA TYR A 63 13.93 2.62 -5.56
C TYR A 63 14.93 1.62 -4.97
N GLY A 64 14.99 1.51 -3.66
CA GLY A 64 15.93 0.63 -2.95
C GLY A 64 15.40 -0.78 -2.66
N ASP A 65 14.18 -1.10 -3.03
CA ASP A 65 13.57 -2.41 -2.79
C ASP A 65 13.29 -3.11 -4.14
N GLU A 66 14.11 -4.08 -4.48
CA GLU A 66 14.06 -4.80 -5.77
C GLU A 66 12.71 -5.48 -6.05
N LEU A 67 11.89 -5.74 -5.03
CA LEU A 67 10.57 -6.36 -5.21
C LEU A 67 9.50 -5.38 -5.72
N VAL A 68 9.69 -4.08 -5.48
CA VAL A 68 8.72 -3.04 -5.82
C VAL A 68 9.31 -1.91 -6.65
N LYS A 69 10.61 -1.96 -6.93
CA LYS A 69 11.29 -0.99 -7.79
C LYS A 69 10.63 -0.93 -9.15
N ILE A 70 10.18 0.25 -9.53
CA ILE A 70 9.52 0.49 -10.80
C ILE A 70 10.58 0.67 -11.87
N MET A 71 10.56 -0.22 -12.85
CA MET A 71 11.43 -0.16 -14.02
C MET A 71 10.64 0.37 -15.22
N LEU A 72 11.34 0.79 -16.25
CA LEU A 72 10.71 1.10 -17.54
C LEU A 72 10.10 -0.18 -18.11
N PRO A 73 9.02 -0.07 -18.93
CA PRO A 73 8.41 -1.24 -19.57
C PRO A 73 9.40 -1.95 -20.49
N GLU A 74 9.19 -3.25 -20.72
CA GLU A 74 10.08 -4.07 -21.55
C GLU A 74 10.23 -3.51 -22.97
N GLU A 75 9.19 -2.89 -23.49
CA GLU A 75 9.17 -2.23 -24.79
C GLU A 75 10.18 -1.06 -24.86
N ALA A 76 10.55 -0.48 -23.72
CA ALA A 76 11.61 0.52 -23.64
C ALA A 76 13.02 -0.06 -23.85
N SER A 77 13.20 -1.38 -23.85
CA SER A 77 14.51 -2.04 -23.97
C SER A 77 15.29 -1.56 -25.20
N ILE A 78 14.65 -1.43 -26.34
CA ILE A 78 15.26 -0.92 -27.57
C ILE A 78 15.85 0.48 -27.37
N ILE A 79 15.14 1.36 -26.62
CA ILE A 79 15.61 2.70 -26.29
C ILE A 79 16.78 2.62 -25.33
N VAL A 80 16.60 1.90 -24.24
CA VAL A 80 17.59 1.71 -23.17
C VAL A 80 18.89 1.14 -23.76
N ASP A 81 18.81 0.12 -24.62
CA ASP A 81 19.97 -0.50 -25.25
C ASP A 81 20.72 0.44 -26.20
N ASN A 82 20.02 1.32 -26.90
CA ASN A 82 20.66 2.30 -27.78
C ASN A 82 21.24 3.48 -27.02
N ILE A 83 20.54 4.01 -26.02
CA ILE A 83 21.03 5.08 -25.15
C ILE A 83 22.26 4.62 -24.36
N SER A 84 22.26 3.40 -23.85
CA SER A 84 23.37 2.83 -23.08
C SER A 84 24.70 2.74 -23.85
N LYS A 85 24.62 2.75 -25.20
CA LYS A 85 25.81 2.72 -26.08
C LYS A 85 26.51 4.08 -26.21
N ILE A 86 25.85 5.18 -25.77
CA ILE A 86 26.45 6.52 -25.82
C ILE A 86 27.04 6.90 -24.45
N PRO A 87 28.10 7.74 -24.41
CA PRO A 87 28.70 8.17 -23.15
C PRO A 87 27.65 8.87 -22.25
N GLY A 88 27.51 8.38 -21.02
CA GLY A 88 26.54 8.91 -20.04
C GLY A 88 25.10 8.36 -20.17
N GLY A 89 24.80 7.56 -21.19
CA GLY A 89 23.45 7.04 -21.44
C GLY A 89 22.92 6.16 -20.29
N ASN A 90 23.76 5.29 -19.72
CA ASN A 90 23.35 4.47 -18.57
C ASN A 90 22.94 5.33 -17.36
N LYS A 91 23.66 6.43 -17.09
CA LYS A 91 23.30 7.34 -16.01
C LYS A 91 21.96 8.02 -16.28
N LEU A 92 21.69 8.37 -17.53
CA LEU A 92 20.42 8.98 -17.91
C LEU A 92 19.23 8.02 -17.64
N VAL A 93 19.36 6.75 -18.03
CA VAL A 93 18.35 5.71 -17.74
C VAL A 93 18.16 5.55 -16.23
N GLU A 94 19.25 5.48 -15.47
CA GLU A 94 19.19 5.39 -14.01
C GLU A 94 18.50 6.60 -13.38
N ASP A 95 18.81 7.81 -13.83
CA ASP A 95 18.18 9.05 -13.34
C ASP A 95 16.67 9.06 -13.63
N VAL A 96 16.22 8.56 -14.78
CA VAL A 96 14.79 8.40 -15.12
C VAL A 96 14.13 7.40 -14.19
N VAL A 97 14.69 6.20 -14.03
CA VAL A 97 14.15 5.16 -13.14
C VAL A 97 14.10 5.67 -11.70
N MET A 98 15.14 6.36 -11.24
CA MET A 98 15.14 6.97 -9.90
C MET A 98 14.01 7.99 -9.74
N ARG A 99 13.77 8.88 -10.70
CA ARG A 99 12.70 9.92 -10.64
C ARG A 99 11.32 9.30 -10.56
N ILE A 100 11.04 8.26 -11.37
CA ILE A 100 9.78 7.51 -11.33
C ILE A 100 9.54 6.96 -9.93
N ASN A 101 10.52 6.29 -9.37
CA ASN A 101 10.42 5.72 -8.03
C ASN A 101 10.25 6.79 -6.94
N ARG A 102 10.91 7.97 -7.07
CA ARG A 102 10.69 9.11 -6.17
C ARG A 102 9.26 9.65 -6.25
N ALA A 103 8.66 9.69 -7.44
CA ALA A 103 7.27 10.08 -7.59
C ALA A 103 6.32 9.10 -6.90
N ALA A 104 6.56 7.80 -7.03
CA ALA A 104 5.79 6.76 -6.33
C ALA A 104 5.97 6.84 -4.79
N GLU A 105 7.20 7.09 -4.31
CA GLU A 105 7.50 7.32 -2.89
C GLU A 105 6.72 8.54 -2.34
N ASP A 106 6.64 9.61 -3.11
CA ASP A 106 5.88 10.79 -2.71
C ASP A 106 4.38 10.54 -2.68
N ALA A 107 3.85 9.82 -3.67
CA ALA A 107 2.44 9.42 -3.70
C ALA A 107 2.07 8.48 -2.54
N ALA A 108 2.94 7.56 -2.17
CA ALA A 108 2.70 6.60 -1.08
C ALA A 108 2.46 7.27 0.28
N LYS A 109 3.05 8.42 0.54
CA LYS A 109 2.82 9.19 1.78
C LYS A 109 1.36 9.61 1.98
N GLU A 110 0.63 9.76 0.88
CA GLU A 110 -0.76 10.21 0.89
C GLU A 110 -1.78 9.07 0.78
N ALA A 111 -1.33 7.81 0.67
CA ALA A 111 -2.22 6.66 0.53
C ALA A 111 -2.99 6.31 1.83
N GLY A 112 -2.44 6.64 3.00
CA GLY A 112 -3.04 6.32 4.30
C GLY A 112 -4.50 6.78 4.47
N PRO A 113 -4.84 8.04 4.19
CA PRO A 113 -6.23 8.53 4.28
C PRO A 113 -7.21 7.78 3.39
N VAL A 114 -6.81 7.34 2.18
CA VAL A 114 -7.65 6.57 1.25
C VAL A 114 -7.96 5.21 1.85
N PHE A 115 -6.94 4.48 2.34
CA PHE A 115 -7.15 3.22 3.04
C PHE A 115 -8.02 3.38 4.27
N TRP A 116 -7.78 4.42 5.07
CA TRP A 116 -8.57 4.67 6.27
C TRP A 116 -10.05 4.89 5.95
N GLY A 117 -10.39 5.59 4.84
CA GLY A 117 -11.75 5.74 4.36
C GLY A 117 -12.43 4.39 4.12
N ALA A 118 -11.79 3.49 3.40
CA ALA A 118 -12.31 2.15 3.12
C ALA A 118 -12.44 1.28 4.39
N ILE A 119 -11.43 1.30 5.26
CA ILE A 119 -11.41 0.53 6.53
C ILE A 119 -12.54 1.00 7.46
N LYS A 120 -12.73 2.30 7.59
CA LYS A 120 -13.77 2.88 8.43
C LYS A 120 -15.17 2.46 7.99
N ASN A 121 -15.40 2.40 6.69
CA ASN A 121 -16.69 2.06 6.09
C ASN A 121 -16.95 0.54 6.01
N MET A 122 -15.96 -0.30 6.39
CA MET A 122 -16.09 -1.75 6.42
C MET A 122 -17.21 -2.18 7.37
N THR A 123 -18.08 -3.07 6.90
CA THR A 123 -19.15 -3.68 7.71
C THR A 123 -18.63 -4.81 8.59
N ILE A 124 -19.43 -5.25 9.57
CA ILE A 124 -19.10 -6.45 10.37
C ILE A 124 -19.00 -7.68 9.46
N THR A 125 -19.91 -7.82 8.48
CA THR A 125 -19.87 -8.93 7.52
C THR A 125 -18.58 -8.95 6.70
N ASP A 126 -18.12 -7.78 6.22
CA ASP A 126 -16.84 -7.68 5.50
C ASP A 126 -15.68 -8.12 6.41
N ALA A 127 -15.69 -7.69 7.68
CA ALA A 127 -14.66 -8.06 8.64
C ALA A 127 -14.58 -9.58 8.84
N PHE A 128 -15.71 -10.26 9.01
CA PHE A 128 -15.74 -11.72 9.13
C PHE A 128 -15.34 -12.43 7.84
N ASN A 129 -15.74 -11.92 6.67
CA ASN A 129 -15.31 -12.47 5.39
C ASN A 129 -13.79 -12.38 5.21
N ILE A 130 -13.17 -11.29 5.66
CA ILE A 130 -11.72 -11.11 5.63
C ILE A 130 -11.04 -12.05 6.64
N LEU A 131 -11.55 -12.11 7.88
CA LEU A 131 -10.95 -12.93 8.93
C LEU A 131 -10.94 -14.43 8.56
N ASN A 132 -12.06 -14.91 8.02
CA ASN A 132 -12.22 -16.29 7.60
C ASN A 132 -11.74 -16.57 6.16
N GLY A 133 -11.28 -15.54 5.47
CA GLY A 133 -10.80 -15.63 4.10
C GLY A 133 -9.35 -16.14 4.01
N GLY A 134 -8.86 -16.21 2.77
CA GLY A 134 -7.48 -16.64 2.47
C GLY A 134 -6.42 -15.64 2.93
N GLU A 135 -5.16 -15.96 2.65
CA GLU A 135 -3.97 -15.21 3.08
C GLU A 135 -3.95 -13.74 2.62
N LYS A 136 -4.70 -13.39 1.56
CA LYS A 136 -4.76 -12.05 0.97
C LYS A 136 -6.15 -11.41 1.03
N ALA A 137 -7.08 -11.97 1.83
CA ALA A 137 -8.46 -11.53 1.85
C ALA A 137 -8.61 -10.04 2.22
N ALA A 138 -7.78 -9.52 3.13
CA ALA A 138 -7.77 -8.10 3.47
C ALA A 138 -7.17 -7.25 2.35
N THR A 139 -6.10 -7.69 1.75
CA THR A 139 -5.45 -7.02 0.61
C THR A 139 -6.41 -6.93 -0.57
N ASP A 140 -7.09 -8.02 -0.91
CA ASP A 140 -8.06 -8.07 -2.02
C ASP A 140 -9.27 -7.14 -1.75
N TYR A 141 -9.75 -7.11 -0.51
CA TYR A 141 -10.79 -6.17 -0.09
C TYR A 141 -10.35 -4.72 -0.27
N LEU A 142 -9.18 -4.36 0.25
CA LEU A 142 -8.64 -3.01 0.14
C LEU A 142 -8.38 -2.63 -1.33
N HIS A 143 -7.82 -3.53 -2.12
CA HIS A 143 -7.61 -3.31 -3.56
C HIS A 143 -8.92 -2.96 -4.25
N LYS A 144 -9.97 -3.78 -4.05
CA LYS A 144 -11.29 -3.55 -4.64
C LYS A 144 -11.91 -2.21 -4.24
N GLN A 145 -11.70 -1.77 -2.98
CA GLN A 145 -12.34 -0.57 -2.45
C GLN A 145 -11.56 0.72 -2.75
N THR A 146 -10.26 0.64 -3.00
CA THR A 146 -9.41 1.83 -3.02
C THR A 146 -8.60 2.03 -4.30
N TYR A 147 -8.53 1.04 -5.19
CA TYR A 147 -7.66 1.08 -6.37
C TYR A 147 -7.88 2.32 -7.23
N ASP A 148 -9.12 2.61 -7.59
CA ASP A 148 -9.44 3.74 -8.49
C ASP A 148 -9.12 5.11 -7.84
N GLU A 149 -9.31 5.24 -6.53
CA GLU A 149 -8.97 6.47 -5.80
C GLU A 149 -7.46 6.64 -5.68
N LEU A 150 -6.75 5.56 -5.37
CA LEU A 150 -5.29 5.55 -5.34
C LEU A 150 -4.70 5.82 -6.72
N PHE A 151 -5.27 5.27 -7.79
CA PHE A 151 -4.81 5.54 -9.15
C PHE A 151 -4.90 7.05 -9.47
N LYS A 152 -6.03 7.69 -9.15
CA LYS A 152 -6.23 9.14 -9.31
C LYS A 152 -5.29 9.98 -8.45
N LEU A 153 -4.84 9.45 -7.33
CA LEU A 153 -3.86 10.10 -6.44
C LEU A 153 -2.43 10.00 -6.99
N TYR A 154 -2.05 8.82 -7.49
CA TYR A 154 -0.68 8.53 -7.93
C TYR A 154 -0.37 9.06 -9.33
N ASN A 155 -1.29 8.86 -10.28
CA ASN A 155 -1.07 9.18 -11.69
C ASN A 155 -0.57 10.62 -11.93
N PRO A 156 -1.19 11.70 -11.39
CA PRO A 156 -0.72 13.06 -11.62
C PRO A 156 0.66 13.34 -11.00
N LYS A 157 1.05 12.64 -9.94
CA LYS A 157 2.38 12.79 -9.34
C LYS A 157 3.44 12.13 -10.20
N ILE A 158 3.16 10.96 -10.74
CA ILE A 158 4.04 10.26 -11.68
C ILE A 158 4.17 11.07 -12.95
N GLN A 159 3.07 11.53 -13.54
CA GLN A 159 3.06 12.38 -14.72
C GLN A 159 3.92 13.64 -14.52
N THR A 160 3.71 14.38 -13.41
CA THR A 160 4.52 15.56 -13.09
C THR A 160 6.02 15.24 -13.02
N SER A 161 6.39 14.03 -12.59
CA SER A 161 7.79 13.60 -12.54
C SER A 161 8.34 13.28 -13.93
N LEU A 162 7.53 12.69 -14.81
CA LEU A 162 7.90 12.36 -16.18
C LEU A 162 8.01 13.60 -17.08
N ASP A 163 7.23 14.64 -16.80
CA ASP A 163 7.23 15.90 -17.56
C ASP A 163 8.43 16.80 -17.23
N LYS A 164 9.20 16.49 -16.17
CA LYS A 164 10.42 17.26 -15.88
C LYS A 164 11.47 17.03 -16.94
N GLU A 165 12.03 18.12 -17.45
CA GLU A 165 13.13 18.09 -18.41
C GLU A 165 14.34 17.31 -17.87
N ILE A 166 14.91 16.44 -18.71
CA ILE A 166 16.05 15.62 -18.35
C ILE A 166 17.30 16.11 -19.08
N VAL A 167 17.24 16.29 -20.41
CA VAL A 167 18.35 16.68 -21.27
C VAL A 167 17.84 17.60 -22.39
N ALA A 168 18.51 18.71 -22.62
CA ALA A 168 18.29 19.61 -23.75
C ALA A 168 16.83 20.12 -23.90
N GLY A 169 16.12 20.26 -22.80
CA GLY A 169 14.73 20.73 -22.82
C GLY A 169 13.70 19.66 -23.18
N ILE A 170 14.08 18.36 -23.18
CA ILE A 170 13.18 17.26 -23.51
C ILE A 170 12.88 16.48 -22.23
N SER A 171 11.60 16.23 -21.97
CA SER A 171 11.13 15.42 -20.84
C SER A 171 11.18 13.92 -21.15
N THR A 172 11.03 13.07 -20.09
CA THR A 172 10.91 11.61 -20.27
C THR A 172 9.69 11.29 -21.13
N ASN A 173 8.57 11.96 -20.86
CA ASN A 173 7.30 11.73 -21.54
C ASN A 173 7.38 12.06 -23.03
N GLU A 174 7.90 13.23 -23.39
CA GLU A 174 8.10 13.62 -24.80
C GLU A 174 9.02 12.64 -25.55
N SER A 175 10.08 12.19 -24.89
CA SER A 175 11.00 11.21 -25.48
C SER A 175 10.31 9.86 -25.73
N TRP A 176 9.49 9.41 -24.77
CA TRP A 176 8.71 8.18 -24.88
C TRP A 176 7.67 8.28 -25.99
N GLU A 177 6.86 9.32 -26.00
CA GLU A 177 5.83 9.54 -27.02
C GLU A 177 6.43 9.63 -28.44
N SER A 178 7.54 10.38 -28.57
CA SER A 178 8.23 10.50 -29.87
C SER A 178 8.70 9.15 -30.39
N LEU A 179 9.22 8.29 -29.50
CA LEU A 179 9.76 7.02 -29.89
C LEU A 179 8.67 5.98 -30.15
N THR A 180 7.70 5.85 -29.25
CA THR A 180 6.57 4.93 -29.39
C THR A 180 5.73 5.27 -30.61
N GLY A 181 5.52 6.57 -30.89
CA GLY A 181 4.82 7.03 -32.09
C GLY A 181 5.51 6.61 -33.39
N LYS A 182 6.85 6.74 -33.46
CA LYS A 182 7.63 6.27 -34.63
C LYS A 182 7.58 4.74 -34.75
N TRP A 183 7.74 4.01 -33.65
CA TRP A 183 7.65 2.57 -33.62
C TRP A 183 6.27 2.09 -34.06
N ASN A 184 5.20 2.63 -33.50
CA ASN A 184 3.84 2.26 -33.82
C ASN A 184 3.50 2.50 -35.30
N THR A 185 4.03 3.61 -35.88
CA THR A 185 3.89 3.85 -37.33
C THR A 185 4.49 2.71 -38.16
N ILE A 186 5.63 2.16 -37.71
CA ILE A 186 6.27 1.01 -38.38
C ILE A 186 5.51 -0.29 -38.12
N ALA A 187 5.17 -0.56 -36.85
CA ALA A 187 4.49 -1.78 -36.41
C ALA A 187 3.11 -1.93 -37.09
N GLU A 188 2.37 -0.85 -37.23
CA GLU A 188 1.04 -0.83 -37.84
C GLU A 188 1.07 -0.82 -39.37
N SER A 189 2.24 -0.61 -39.99
CA SER A 189 2.42 -0.66 -41.43
C SER A 189 2.22 -2.12 -42.00
N PRO A 190 1.93 -2.28 -43.28
CA PRO A 190 1.86 -3.60 -43.89
C PRO A 190 3.13 -4.44 -43.70
N ILE A 191 4.30 -3.81 -43.70
CA ILE A 191 5.60 -4.44 -43.44
C ILE A 191 5.73 -4.88 -41.99
N GLY A 192 5.32 -4.02 -41.05
CA GLY A 192 5.35 -4.33 -39.62
C GLY A 192 4.43 -5.50 -39.26
N LYS A 193 3.21 -5.52 -39.81
CA LYS A 193 2.25 -6.62 -39.65
C LYS A 193 2.76 -7.93 -40.27
N PHE A 194 3.46 -7.86 -41.38
CA PHE A 194 4.07 -9.03 -41.97
C PHE A 194 5.25 -9.58 -41.15
N ALA A 195 5.97 -8.67 -40.46
CA ALA A 195 7.08 -8.98 -39.56
C ALA A 195 6.63 -9.29 -38.13
N ASP A 196 5.31 -9.38 -37.89
CA ASP A 196 4.70 -9.65 -36.56
C ASP A 196 5.15 -8.69 -35.49
N LEU A 197 5.28 -7.40 -35.85
CA LEU A 197 5.63 -6.34 -34.92
C LEU A 197 4.37 -5.86 -34.18
N GLU A 198 4.46 -5.78 -32.85
CA GLU A 198 3.38 -5.27 -32.01
C GLU A 198 3.53 -3.78 -31.72
N ALA A 199 2.40 -3.07 -31.69
CA ALA A 199 2.37 -1.67 -31.26
C ALA A 199 2.58 -1.59 -29.74
N VAL A 200 3.33 -0.58 -29.32
CA VAL A 200 3.66 -0.32 -27.90
C VAL A 200 2.68 0.67 -27.31
N LYS A 201 2.31 0.50 -26.03
CA LYS A 201 1.50 1.47 -25.30
C LYS A 201 2.25 2.80 -25.19
N THR A 202 1.58 3.88 -25.57
CA THR A 202 2.14 5.24 -25.49
C THR A 202 1.99 5.88 -24.10
N ASP A 203 1.02 5.41 -23.32
CA ASP A 203 0.69 5.93 -22.00
C ASP A 203 1.63 5.34 -20.93
N LEU A 204 2.77 5.99 -20.74
CA LEU A 204 3.79 5.57 -19.77
C LEU A 204 3.36 5.86 -18.33
N ASP A 205 2.64 6.95 -18.10
CA ASP A 205 2.21 7.37 -16.76
C ASP A 205 1.17 6.40 -16.19
N ALA A 206 0.22 5.92 -16.98
CA ALA A 206 -0.71 4.89 -16.55
C ALA A 206 0.01 3.58 -16.19
N TYR A 207 0.92 3.10 -17.07
CA TYR A 207 1.71 1.89 -16.79
C TYR A 207 2.50 2.00 -15.49
N LEU A 208 3.22 3.10 -15.30
CA LEU A 208 4.04 3.31 -14.11
C LEU A 208 3.19 3.49 -12.84
N THR A 209 1.99 4.08 -12.99
CA THR A 209 1.02 4.19 -11.89
C THR A 209 0.53 2.80 -11.47
N GLU A 210 0.17 1.94 -12.42
CA GLU A 210 -0.21 0.55 -12.14
C GLU A 210 0.92 -0.18 -11.40
N LYS A 211 2.17 -0.05 -11.85
CA LYS A 211 3.33 -0.66 -11.19
C LYS A 211 3.57 -0.14 -9.77
N ALA A 212 3.36 1.17 -9.55
CA ALA A 212 3.44 1.74 -8.20
C ALA A 212 2.37 1.16 -7.27
N LEU A 213 1.13 1.01 -7.76
CA LEU A 213 0.05 0.41 -6.99
C LEU A 213 0.26 -1.10 -6.76
N ASP A 214 0.75 -1.84 -7.76
CA ASP A 214 1.15 -3.25 -7.59
C ASP A 214 2.14 -3.41 -6.43
N GLY A 215 3.16 -2.53 -6.38
CA GLY A 215 4.13 -2.50 -5.29
C GLY A 215 3.49 -2.17 -3.93
N LEU A 216 2.57 -1.21 -3.89
CA LEU A 216 1.86 -0.85 -2.66
C LEU A 216 1.03 -2.02 -2.11
N PHE A 217 0.21 -2.64 -2.95
CA PHE A 217 -0.61 -3.79 -2.54
C PHE A 217 0.23 -5.03 -2.22
N MET A 218 1.37 -5.22 -2.88
CA MET A 218 2.33 -6.26 -2.50
C MET A 218 2.84 -6.06 -1.07
N LYS A 219 3.19 -4.83 -0.68
CA LYS A 219 3.63 -4.54 0.69
C LYS A 219 2.52 -4.70 1.71
N ILE A 220 1.28 -4.35 1.36
CA ILE A 220 0.10 -4.59 2.22
C ILE A 220 -0.10 -6.10 2.42
N ALA A 221 0.00 -6.91 1.36
CA ALA A 221 -0.10 -8.36 1.47
C ALA A 221 0.99 -8.97 2.36
N GLN A 222 2.22 -8.44 2.29
CA GLN A 222 3.30 -8.85 3.19
C GLN A 222 2.97 -8.50 4.67
N GLN A 223 2.39 -7.32 4.94
CA GLN A 223 1.96 -6.96 6.30
C GLN A 223 0.78 -7.80 6.78
N GLU A 224 -0.20 -8.08 5.91
CA GLU A 224 -1.31 -8.98 6.23
C GLU A 224 -0.80 -10.35 6.66
N LYS A 225 0.11 -10.94 5.88
CA LYS A 225 0.72 -12.22 6.20
C LYS A 225 1.44 -12.19 7.55
N LEU A 226 2.24 -11.17 7.82
CA LEU A 226 2.94 -11.01 9.09
C LEU A 226 1.97 -10.95 10.28
N ILE A 227 0.88 -10.18 10.20
CA ILE A 227 -0.10 -10.06 11.28
C ILE A 227 -0.83 -11.41 11.53
N ARG A 228 -1.12 -12.15 10.47
CA ARG A 228 -1.76 -13.47 10.57
C ARG A 228 -0.84 -14.53 11.21
N GLU A 229 0.42 -14.56 10.82
CA GLU A 229 1.35 -15.65 11.16
C GLU A 229 2.25 -15.34 12.37
N ASP A 230 2.68 -14.07 12.54
CA ASP A 230 3.67 -13.70 13.56
C ASP A 230 3.03 -12.98 14.76
N PRO A 231 3.04 -13.61 15.96
CA PRO A 231 2.55 -12.97 17.18
C PRO A 231 3.26 -11.63 17.51
N VAL A 232 4.52 -11.45 17.10
CA VAL A 232 5.29 -10.21 17.35
C VAL A 232 4.76 -9.05 16.52
N ALA A 233 4.20 -9.32 15.35
CA ALA A 233 3.58 -8.31 14.50
C ALA A 233 2.23 -7.79 15.05
N ARG A 234 1.66 -8.47 16.05
CA ARG A 234 0.41 -8.10 16.72
C ARG A 234 0.67 -7.05 17.80
N VAL A 235 0.91 -5.82 17.37
CA VAL A 235 1.47 -4.72 18.19
C VAL A 235 0.57 -4.19 19.32
N ASN A 236 -0.70 -4.62 19.40
CA ASN A 236 -1.62 -4.24 20.47
C ASN A 236 -2.45 -5.41 20.96
N ASP A 237 -3.14 -5.24 22.11
CA ASP A 237 -3.83 -6.33 22.80
C ASP A 237 -5.04 -6.86 22.02
N ILE A 238 -5.73 -6.00 21.26
CA ILE A 238 -6.86 -6.45 20.44
C ILE A 238 -6.39 -7.35 19.28
N LEU A 239 -5.24 -7.05 18.66
CA LEU A 239 -4.63 -7.91 17.64
C LEU A 239 -4.20 -9.26 18.22
N LYS A 240 -3.64 -9.26 19.43
CA LYS A 240 -3.27 -10.50 20.12
C LYS A 240 -4.48 -11.37 20.41
N ARG A 241 -5.60 -10.77 20.86
CA ARG A 241 -6.84 -11.50 21.15
C ARG A 241 -7.54 -12.04 19.90
N VAL A 242 -7.60 -11.25 18.81
CA VAL A 242 -8.29 -11.62 17.56
C VAL A 242 -7.52 -12.67 16.75
N PHE A 243 -6.19 -12.54 16.68
CA PHE A 243 -5.33 -13.43 15.88
C PHE A 243 -4.53 -14.42 16.72
N GLY A 244 -4.68 -14.43 18.04
CA GLY A 244 -3.96 -15.29 18.98
C GLY A 244 -4.74 -16.50 19.44
N SER A 245 -6.03 -16.57 19.09
CA SER A 245 -6.93 -17.72 19.42
C SER A 245 -6.81 -18.86 18.42
#